data_65d1f8b9b406e5cdfca255f285e6b8f9
#
_entry.id   65d1f8b9b406e5cdfca255f285e6b8f9
#
_cell.length_a   1.000
_cell.length_b   1.000
_cell.length_c   1.000
_cell.angle_alpha   90.00
_cell.angle_beta   90.00
_cell.angle_gamma   90.00
#
_symmetry.space_group_name_H-M   'P 1'
#
loop_
_entity.id
_entity.type
_entity.pdbx_description
1 polymer ?
#
loop_
_entity_poly.entity_id
_entity_poly.type
_entity_poly.pdbx_seq_one_letter_code
_entity_poly.pdbx_strand_id
1 'polypeptide(L)'
;MKFTIKDESRGRMRVHMEQYRMTYEQADTLLYVIHNHRNVTFVKVYDRTADAVIEYVGDREQIIELLRHFHYESANVPQTVIKTSGRELNNSYQEKLIGSVVWHYSKKLLLPWPIRIALTIGRSVKYIGIGLKCLLQRKIEVPVLDATAITVSLITKDFSTASSIMFLLGIGELLEEWTHKKSVDDLARSMSLNVSKVWLRTPENQEILVESSKIEKGDKVVVHMGNVIPFDGEVLDGDAM
;
A
#
# COMPACT_ATOMS: atom_id res chain seq x y z
N MET A 1 14.79 -22.79 -5.45
CA MET A 1 13.41 -23.10 -5.02
C MET A 1 12.69 -23.88 -6.10
N LYS A 2 11.67 -24.72 -5.76
CA LYS A 2 10.89 -25.44 -6.78
C LYS A 2 9.73 -24.56 -7.26
N PHE A 3 9.49 -24.56 -8.56
CA PHE A 3 8.40 -23.83 -9.21
C PHE A 3 7.94 -24.54 -10.47
N THR A 4 6.73 -24.25 -10.91
CA THR A 4 6.15 -24.74 -12.17
C THR A 4 5.72 -23.56 -13.05
N ILE A 5 5.92 -23.67 -14.36
CA ILE A 5 5.44 -22.68 -15.31
C ILE A 5 4.00 -23.06 -15.67
N LYS A 6 3.05 -22.18 -15.30
CA LYS A 6 1.62 -22.39 -15.58
C LYS A 6 1.20 -21.93 -16.97
N ASP A 7 1.79 -20.82 -17.40
CA ASP A 7 1.48 -20.21 -18.70
C ASP A 7 2.70 -19.44 -19.18
N GLU A 8 2.91 -19.47 -20.49
CA GLU A 8 4.03 -18.78 -21.12
C GLU A 8 3.64 -18.27 -22.49
N SER A 9 3.98 -17.02 -22.76
CA SER A 9 3.87 -16.38 -24.04
C SER A 9 5.15 -15.58 -24.33
N ARG A 10 5.30 -15.07 -25.55
CA ARG A 10 6.52 -14.35 -25.95
C ARG A 10 6.78 -13.14 -25.05
N GLY A 11 7.86 -13.22 -24.25
CA GLY A 11 8.26 -12.15 -23.31
C GLY A 11 7.45 -12.09 -22.01
N ARG A 12 6.59 -13.08 -21.74
CA ARG A 12 5.79 -13.15 -20.51
C ARG A 12 5.66 -14.58 -20.02
N MET A 13 5.89 -14.81 -18.74
CA MET A 13 5.64 -16.09 -18.09
C MET A 13 4.86 -15.95 -16.80
N ARG A 14 4.05 -16.94 -16.50
CA ARG A 14 3.40 -17.11 -15.21
C ARG A 14 3.96 -18.35 -14.53
N VAL A 15 4.59 -18.13 -13.40
CA VAL A 15 5.19 -19.20 -12.59
C VAL A 15 4.41 -19.40 -11.32
N HIS A 16 4.29 -20.63 -10.88
CA HIS A 16 3.70 -21.03 -9.60
C HIS A 16 4.81 -21.56 -8.71
N MET A 17 4.97 -20.98 -7.54
CA MET A 17 5.87 -21.51 -6.52
C MET A 17 5.22 -22.69 -5.83
N GLU A 18 5.96 -23.79 -5.62
CA GLU A 18 5.43 -25.03 -5.01
C GLU A 18 5.09 -24.82 -3.53
N GLN A 19 4.11 -23.94 -3.27
CA GLN A 19 3.55 -23.69 -1.94
C GLN A 19 2.09 -23.22 -2.08
N TYR A 20 1.27 -23.53 -1.09
CA TYR A 20 -0.16 -23.24 -1.13
C TYR A 20 -0.44 -21.73 -1.12
N ARG A 21 0.31 -20.96 -0.33
CA ARG A 21 0.18 -19.52 -0.17
C ARG A 21 1.53 -18.91 0.23
N MET A 22 1.80 -17.69 -0.20
CA MET A 22 2.94 -16.89 0.27
C MET A 22 2.54 -16.02 1.45
N THR A 23 3.45 -15.79 2.38
CA THR A 23 3.33 -14.66 3.30
C THR A 23 3.57 -13.36 2.54
N TYR A 24 3.13 -12.23 3.12
CA TYR A 24 3.38 -10.91 2.49
C TYR A 24 4.87 -10.65 2.32
N GLU A 25 5.67 -10.97 3.33
CA GLU A 25 7.13 -10.90 3.27
C GLU A 25 7.74 -11.73 2.13
N GLN A 26 7.29 -12.97 1.99
CA GLN A 26 7.75 -13.84 0.91
C GLN A 26 7.38 -13.28 -0.47
N ALA A 27 6.15 -12.79 -0.62
CA ALA A 27 5.69 -12.21 -1.88
C ALA A 27 6.46 -10.94 -2.24
N ASP A 28 6.80 -10.11 -1.26
CA ASP A 28 7.56 -8.87 -1.47
C ASP A 28 9.03 -9.13 -1.71
N THR A 29 9.61 -10.12 -1.02
CA THR A 29 10.97 -10.60 -1.27
C THR A 29 11.11 -11.13 -2.70
N LEU A 30 10.18 -11.97 -3.14
CA LEU A 30 10.17 -12.51 -4.50
C LEU A 30 10.00 -11.39 -5.54
N LEU A 31 9.07 -10.46 -5.29
CA LEU A 31 8.84 -9.32 -6.16
C LEU A 31 10.10 -8.47 -6.29
N TYR A 32 10.77 -8.16 -5.18
CA TYR A 32 11.98 -7.35 -5.16
C TYR A 32 13.13 -8.01 -5.96
N VAL A 33 13.38 -9.30 -5.72
CA VAL A 33 14.47 -10.03 -6.41
C VAL A 33 14.23 -10.09 -7.91
N ILE A 34 13.00 -10.39 -8.33
CA ILE A 34 12.67 -10.46 -9.76
C ILE A 34 12.71 -9.07 -10.40
N HIS A 35 12.16 -8.06 -9.74
CA HIS A 35 12.10 -6.68 -10.26
C HIS A 35 13.49 -6.06 -10.47
N ASN A 36 14.45 -6.39 -9.63
CA ASN A 36 15.82 -5.90 -9.74
C ASN A 36 16.65 -6.61 -10.81
N HIS A 37 16.11 -7.64 -11.47
CA HIS A 37 16.80 -8.30 -12.56
C HIS A 37 16.76 -7.45 -13.83
N ARG A 38 17.92 -7.28 -14.48
CA ARG A 38 18.13 -6.36 -15.62
C ARG A 38 17.16 -6.57 -16.79
N ASN A 39 16.71 -7.80 -16.99
CA ASN A 39 15.88 -8.19 -18.13
C ASN A 39 14.38 -8.19 -17.82
N VAL A 40 13.96 -7.86 -16.61
CA VAL A 40 12.55 -7.82 -16.22
C VAL A 40 12.01 -6.41 -16.40
N THR A 41 10.93 -6.29 -17.16
CA THR A 41 10.21 -5.02 -17.41
C THR A 41 9.03 -4.84 -16.49
N PHE A 42 8.38 -5.95 -16.11
CA PHE A 42 7.25 -5.93 -15.20
C PHE A 42 7.17 -7.23 -14.40
N VAL A 43 6.81 -7.12 -13.12
CA VAL A 43 6.54 -8.28 -12.27
C VAL A 43 5.36 -8.02 -11.34
N LYS A 44 4.51 -9.03 -11.22
CA LYS A 44 3.39 -9.02 -10.28
C LYS A 44 3.29 -10.35 -9.57
N VAL A 45 3.37 -10.32 -8.25
CA VAL A 45 3.31 -11.50 -7.39
C VAL A 45 1.95 -11.56 -6.69
N TYR A 46 1.32 -12.73 -6.76
CA TYR A 46 0.03 -13.04 -6.14
C TYR A 46 0.25 -13.94 -4.93
N ASP A 47 0.19 -13.36 -3.75
CA ASP A 47 0.44 -14.05 -2.47
C ASP A 47 -0.54 -15.20 -2.20
N ARG A 48 -1.82 -15.02 -2.55
CA ARG A 48 -2.89 -16.01 -2.29
C ARG A 48 -2.77 -17.28 -3.13
N THR A 49 -2.27 -17.17 -4.36
CA THR A 49 -2.13 -18.29 -5.29
C THR A 49 -0.70 -18.75 -5.46
N ALA A 50 0.25 -18.12 -4.78
CA ALA A 50 1.68 -18.31 -4.92
C ALA A 50 2.18 -18.26 -6.38
N ASP A 51 1.54 -17.41 -7.20
CA ASP A 51 1.91 -17.20 -8.59
C ASP A 51 2.69 -15.88 -8.76
N ALA A 52 3.61 -15.86 -9.69
CA ALA A 52 4.25 -14.63 -10.17
C ALA A 52 4.08 -14.52 -11.70
N VAL A 53 3.66 -13.34 -12.15
CA VAL A 53 3.64 -12.98 -13.57
C VAL A 53 4.83 -12.08 -13.84
N ILE A 54 5.66 -12.47 -14.79
CA ILE A 54 6.93 -11.82 -15.11
C ILE A 54 6.91 -11.48 -16.59
N GLU A 55 7.11 -10.20 -16.92
CA GLU A 55 7.35 -9.76 -18.27
C GLU A 55 8.84 -9.42 -18.43
N TYR A 56 9.47 -9.92 -19.46
CA TYR A 56 10.91 -9.82 -19.65
C TYR A 56 11.30 -9.59 -21.10
N VAL A 57 12.46 -8.99 -21.29
CA VAL A 57 13.08 -8.77 -22.60
C VAL A 57 14.41 -9.53 -22.64
N GLY A 58 14.61 -10.36 -23.67
CA GLY A 58 15.84 -11.12 -23.84
C GLY A 58 15.67 -12.60 -23.55
N ASP A 59 16.70 -13.21 -22.92
CA ASP A 59 16.78 -14.65 -22.78
C ASP A 59 15.93 -15.19 -21.62
N ARG A 60 15.05 -16.12 -21.95
CA ARG A 60 14.16 -16.84 -21.04
C ARG A 60 14.94 -17.60 -19.96
N GLU A 61 16.05 -18.23 -20.35
CA GLU A 61 16.80 -19.12 -19.45
C GLU A 61 17.39 -18.34 -18.25
N GLN A 62 17.70 -17.07 -18.42
CA GLN A 62 18.20 -16.22 -17.32
C GLN A 62 17.14 -16.01 -16.23
N ILE A 63 15.88 -15.89 -16.62
CA ILE A 63 14.77 -15.76 -15.65
C ILE A 63 14.53 -17.09 -14.92
N ILE A 64 14.62 -18.21 -15.65
CA ILE A 64 14.50 -19.55 -15.06
C ILE A 64 15.64 -19.82 -14.08
N GLU A 65 16.85 -19.45 -14.43
CA GLU A 65 18.03 -19.60 -13.58
C GLU A 65 17.92 -18.73 -12.32
N LEU A 66 17.47 -17.48 -12.43
CA LEU A 66 17.17 -16.63 -11.31
C LEU A 66 16.18 -17.29 -10.34
N LEU A 67 15.06 -17.81 -10.85
CA LEU A 67 14.03 -18.47 -10.04
C LEU A 67 14.53 -19.79 -9.43
N ARG A 68 15.37 -20.55 -10.10
CA ARG A 68 15.95 -21.80 -9.62
C ARG A 68 16.90 -21.58 -8.43
N HIS A 69 17.70 -20.51 -8.49
CA HIS A 69 18.64 -20.14 -7.42
C HIS A 69 17.99 -19.31 -6.31
N PHE A 70 16.76 -18.84 -6.50
CA PHE A 70 16.05 -18.03 -5.50
C PHE A 70 15.72 -18.85 -4.24
N HIS A 71 16.03 -18.27 -3.06
CA HIS A 71 15.64 -18.76 -1.75
C HIS A 71 15.26 -17.56 -0.88
N TYR A 72 14.15 -17.66 -0.15
CA TYR A 72 13.66 -16.56 0.69
C TYR A 72 14.65 -16.12 1.78
N GLU A 73 15.35 -17.07 2.39
CA GLU A 73 16.27 -16.82 3.51
C GLU A 73 17.60 -16.20 3.07
N SER A 74 18.04 -16.47 1.85
CA SER A 74 19.30 -15.93 1.31
C SER A 74 19.14 -14.64 0.51
N ALA A 75 17.91 -14.19 0.27
CA ALA A 75 17.65 -12.95 -0.44
C ALA A 75 17.95 -11.74 0.48
N ASN A 76 19.02 -11.01 0.16
CA ASN A 76 19.37 -9.79 0.87
C ASN A 76 18.43 -8.63 0.48
N VAL A 77 17.23 -8.63 1.04
CA VAL A 77 16.22 -7.59 0.79
C VAL A 77 16.22 -6.60 1.95
N PRO A 78 16.36 -5.30 1.67
CA PRO A 78 16.27 -4.29 2.72
C PRO A 78 14.95 -4.39 3.47
N GLN A 79 14.99 -4.41 4.80
CA GLN A 79 13.79 -4.51 5.64
C GLN A 79 12.81 -3.35 5.40
N THR A 80 13.29 -2.22 4.93
CA THR A 80 12.48 -1.07 4.53
C THR A 80 11.53 -1.42 3.38
N VAL A 81 11.97 -2.20 2.38
CA VAL A 81 11.15 -2.61 1.23
C VAL A 81 10.00 -3.51 1.67
N ILE A 82 10.27 -4.44 2.57
CA ILE A 82 9.26 -5.36 3.11
C ILE A 82 8.20 -4.60 3.93
N LYS A 83 8.65 -3.70 4.82
CA LYS A 83 7.76 -2.93 5.70
C LYS A 83 6.88 -1.90 4.94
N THR A 84 7.35 -1.39 3.81
CA THR A 84 6.66 -0.35 3.03
C THR A 84 5.99 -0.87 1.76
N SER A 85 5.81 -2.19 1.63
CA SER A 85 5.20 -2.78 0.41
C SER A 85 3.76 -2.33 0.17
N GLY A 86 3.05 -1.87 1.20
CA GLY A 86 1.64 -1.49 1.15
C GLY A 86 0.68 -2.65 0.81
N ARG A 87 1.21 -3.87 0.60
CA ARG A 87 0.41 -5.05 0.24
C ARG A 87 -0.55 -5.44 1.36
N GLU A 88 -0.06 -5.50 2.59
CA GLU A 88 -0.87 -5.80 3.77
C GLU A 88 -1.96 -4.75 3.97
N LEU A 89 -1.60 -3.47 3.82
CA LEU A 89 -2.53 -2.36 3.88
C LEU A 89 -3.65 -2.53 2.84
N ASN A 90 -3.30 -2.70 1.56
CA ASN A 90 -4.27 -2.85 0.49
C ASN A 90 -5.21 -4.05 0.72
N ASN A 91 -4.67 -5.21 1.09
CA ASN A 91 -5.46 -6.41 1.33
C ASN A 91 -6.40 -6.25 2.52
N SER A 92 -5.95 -5.65 3.62
CA SER A 92 -6.79 -5.41 4.81
C SER A 92 -7.97 -4.49 4.51
N TYR A 93 -7.77 -3.44 3.72
CA TYR A 93 -8.86 -2.54 3.33
C TYR A 93 -9.78 -3.16 2.28
N GLN A 94 -9.27 -3.95 1.34
CA GLN A 94 -10.12 -4.71 0.41
C GLN A 94 -11.02 -5.69 1.15
N GLU A 95 -10.52 -6.41 2.14
CA GLU A 95 -11.31 -7.33 2.97
C GLU A 95 -12.39 -6.59 3.77
N LYS A 96 -12.06 -5.44 4.37
CA LYS A 96 -13.04 -4.59 5.07
C LYS A 96 -14.12 -4.05 4.12
N LEU A 97 -13.73 -3.62 2.91
CA LEU A 97 -14.67 -3.16 1.87
C LEU A 97 -15.63 -4.27 1.45
N ILE A 98 -15.09 -5.43 1.05
CA ILE A 98 -15.88 -6.59 0.65
C ILE A 98 -16.80 -7.02 1.81
N GLY A 99 -16.25 -7.12 3.02
CA GLY A 99 -17.01 -7.46 4.22
C GLY A 99 -18.16 -6.48 4.49
N SER A 100 -17.94 -5.18 4.32
CA SER A 100 -18.97 -4.14 4.49
C SER A 100 -20.08 -4.28 3.46
N VAL A 101 -19.75 -4.52 2.20
CA VAL A 101 -20.71 -4.74 1.10
C VAL A 101 -21.51 -6.02 1.35
N VAL A 102 -20.83 -7.13 1.59
CA VAL A 102 -21.47 -8.43 1.87
C VAL A 102 -22.40 -8.32 3.09
N TRP A 103 -21.95 -7.68 4.16
CA TRP A 103 -22.76 -7.47 5.36
C TRP A 103 -23.99 -6.59 5.12
N HIS A 104 -23.88 -5.53 4.29
CA HIS A 104 -25.00 -4.67 3.94
C HIS A 104 -26.11 -5.45 3.21
N TYR A 105 -25.74 -6.23 2.20
CA TYR A 105 -26.70 -7.02 1.43
C TYR A 105 -27.21 -8.24 2.19
N SER A 106 -26.38 -8.93 2.96
CA SER A 106 -26.76 -10.06 3.80
C SER A 106 -27.79 -9.67 4.85
N LYS A 107 -27.65 -8.49 5.48
CA LYS A 107 -28.65 -7.97 6.40
C LYS A 107 -30.00 -7.76 5.73
N LYS A 108 -30.01 -7.29 4.49
CA LYS A 108 -31.25 -7.04 3.74
C LYS A 108 -31.96 -8.36 3.42
N LEU A 109 -31.20 -9.44 3.20
CA LEU A 109 -31.75 -10.75 2.79
C LEU A 109 -32.10 -11.64 4.00
N LEU A 110 -31.27 -11.67 5.04
CA LEU A 110 -31.34 -12.66 6.12
C LEU A 110 -32.03 -12.13 7.38
N LEU A 111 -32.02 -10.81 7.64
CA LEU A 111 -32.59 -10.28 8.88
C LEU A 111 -34.08 -9.89 8.73
N PRO A 112 -34.91 -10.29 9.71
CA PRO A 112 -36.32 -9.84 9.81
C PRO A 112 -36.37 -8.30 9.89
N TRP A 113 -37.43 -7.73 9.33
CA TRP A 113 -37.68 -6.29 9.25
C TRP A 113 -37.51 -5.53 10.59
N PRO A 114 -38.08 -5.99 11.75
CA PRO A 114 -37.92 -5.24 13.00
C PRO A 114 -36.49 -5.16 13.50
N ILE A 115 -35.67 -6.20 13.31
CA ILE A 115 -34.27 -6.21 13.69
C ILE A 115 -33.46 -5.24 12.82
N ARG A 116 -33.77 -5.14 11.55
CA ARG A 116 -33.16 -4.19 10.63
C ARG A 116 -33.40 -2.75 11.05
N ILE A 117 -34.65 -2.43 11.47
CA ILE A 117 -35.00 -1.09 11.96
C ILE A 117 -34.19 -0.78 13.22
N ALA A 118 -34.16 -1.68 14.20
CA ALA A 118 -33.43 -1.47 15.45
C ALA A 118 -31.94 -1.22 15.19
N LEU A 119 -31.32 -1.99 14.30
CA LEU A 119 -29.90 -1.79 13.89
C LEU A 119 -29.70 -0.46 13.17
N THR A 120 -30.62 -0.05 12.31
CA THR A 120 -30.55 1.23 11.59
C THR A 120 -30.62 2.40 12.56
N ILE A 121 -31.58 2.38 13.50
CA ILE A 121 -31.71 3.40 14.53
C ILE A 121 -30.45 3.44 15.42
N GLY A 122 -29.96 2.29 15.88
CA GLY A 122 -28.75 2.23 16.70
C GLY A 122 -27.52 2.82 16.01
N ARG A 123 -27.34 2.54 14.71
CA ARG A 123 -26.22 3.13 13.94
C ARG A 123 -26.39 4.62 13.65
N SER A 124 -27.63 5.10 13.50
CA SER A 124 -27.90 6.52 13.22
C SER A 124 -27.48 7.44 14.36
N VAL A 125 -27.47 6.95 15.61
CA VAL A 125 -27.05 7.74 16.77
C VAL A 125 -25.62 8.27 16.63
N LYS A 126 -24.70 7.46 16.07
CA LYS A 126 -23.32 7.89 15.81
C LYS A 126 -23.29 9.11 14.88
N TYR A 127 -23.95 9.03 13.73
CA TYR A 127 -23.91 10.08 12.70
C TYR A 127 -24.67 11.34 13.14
N ILE A 128 -25.84 11.17 13.75
CA ILE A 128 -26.61 12.31 14.31
C ILE A 128 -25.82 12.99 15.41
N GLY A 129 -25.14 12.23 16.28
CA GLY A 129 -24.30 12.79 17.34
C GLY A 129 -23.14 13.61 16.82
N ILE A 130 -22.46 13.14 15.75
CA ILE A 130 -21.37 13.87 15.09
C ILE A 130 -21.89 15.17 14.48
N GLY A 131 -23.00 15.13 13.73
CA GLY A 131 -23.61 16.31 13.13
C GLY A 131 -24.07 17.34 14.17
N LEU A 132 -24.69 16.87 15.26
CA LEU A 132 -25.12 17.77 16.36
C LEU A 132 -23.91 18.42 17.05
N LYS A 133 -22.83 17.67 17.25
CA LYS A 133 -21.57 18.21 17.81
C LYS A 133 -20.99 19.33 16.93
N CYS A 134 -20.95 19.12 15.61
CA CYS A 134 -20.51 20.16 14.66
C CYS A 134 -21.40 21.41 14.73
N LEU A 135 -22.72 21.22 14.80
CA LEU A 135 -23.68 22.33 14.90
C LEU A 135 -23.50 23.11 16.19
N LEU A 136 -23.28 22.45 17.33
CA LEU A 136 -23.00 23.08 18.62
C LEU A 136 -21.68 23.89 18.59
N GLN A 137 -20.71 23.45 17.81
CA GLN A 137 -19.44 24.17 17.58
C GLN A 137 -19.60 25.35 16.56
N ARG A 138 -20.81 25.59 16.09
CA ARG A 138 -21.14 26.61 15.06
C ARG A 138 -20.37 26.38 13.74
N LYS A 139 -20.02 25.14 13.45
CA LYS A 139 -19.38 24.74 12.18
C LYS A 139 -20.42 24.03 11.31
N ILE A 140 -20.68 24.57 10.13
CA ILE A 140 -21.55 23.95 9.15
C ILE A 140 -20.64 23.18 8.19
N GLU A 141 -20.44 21.89 8.50
CA GLU A 141 -19.61 20.98 7.74
C GLU A 141 -20.45 19.79 7.22
N VAL A 142 -19.88 18.96 6.36
CA VAL A 142 -20.54 17.78 5.75
C VAL A 142 -21.29 16.90 6.77
N PRO A 143 -20.76 16.60 7.97
CA PRO A 143 -21.47 15.80 8.96
C PRO A 143 -22.84 16.37 9.40
N VAL A 144 -23.07 17.67 9.29
CA VAL A 144 -24.38 18.29 9.59
C VAL A 144 -25.40 17.91 8.50
N LEU A 145 -24.97 17.92 7.24
CA LEU A 145 -25.81 17.52 6.11
C LEU A 145 -26.18 16.03 6.22
N ASP A 146 -25.20 15.18 6.54
CA ASP A 146 -25.39 13.74 6.69
C ASP A 146 -26.38 13.44 7.84
N ALA A 147 -26.17 14.06 8.99
CA ALA A 147 -27.08 13.92 10.14
C ALA A 147 -28.50 14.37 9.80
N THR A 148 -28.64 15.46 9.04
CA THR A 148 -29.94 15.95 8.62
C THR A 148 -30.64 14.97 7.68
N ALA A 149 -29.94 14.45 6.66
CA ALA A 149 -30.47 13.49 5.71
C ALA A 149 -30.91 12.20 6.41
N ILE A 150 -30.08 11.69 7.34
CA ILE A 150 -30.42 10.49 8.13
C ILE A 150 -31.64 10.76 9.03
N THR A 151 -31.68 11.93 9.70
CA THR A 151 -32.78 12.27 10.60
C THR A 151 -34.12 12.39 9.84
N VAL A 152 -34.11 13.06 8.68
CA VAL A 152 -35.31 13.18 7.84
C VAL A 152 -35.77 11.79 7.38
N SER A 153 -34.85 10.92 6.94
CA SER A 153 -35.19 9.55 6.53
C SER A 153 -35.79 8.72 7.67
N LEU A 154 -35.35 8.92 8.91
CA LEU A 154 -35.95 8.25 10.09
C LEU A 154 -37.34 8.79 10.42
N ILE A 155 -37.53 10.11 10.35
CA ILE A 155 -38.85 10.74 10.61
C ILE A 155 -39.87 10.30 9.56
N THR A 156 -39.48 10.22 8.30
CA THR A 156 -40.33 9.72 7.20
C THR A 156 -40.53 8.21 7.21
N LYS A 157 -39.93 7.50 8.20
CA LYS A 157 -39.96 6.03 8.34
C LYS A 157 -39.31 5.28 7.15
N ASP A 158 -38.48 5.98 6.36
CA ASP A 158 -37.71 5.34 5.30
C ASP A 158 -36.34 4.83 5.82
N PHE A 159 -36.45 3.74 6.60
CA PHE A 159 -35.27 3.08 7.19
C PHE A 159 -34.32 2.49 6.13
N SER A 160 -34.84 2.22 4.92
CA SER A 160 -34.04 1.70 3.83
C SER A 160 -33.06 2.76 3.32
N THR A 161 -33.55 3.96 3.07
CA THR A 161 -32.75 5.12 2.65
C THR A 161 -31.76 5.50 3.75
N ALA A 162 -32.18 5.60 5.01
CA ALA A 162 -31.27 5.86 6.13
C ALA A 162 -30.13 4.84 6.20
N SER A 163 -30.42 3.53 6.04
CA SER A 163 -29.42 2.47 6.05
C SER A 163 -28.45 2.56 4.86
N SER A 164 -28.96 2.95 3.67
CA SER A 164 -28.14 3.10 2.47
C SER A 164 -27.21 4.31 2.58
N ILE A 165 -27.70 5.44 3.11
CA ILE A 165 -26.88 6.64 3.37
C ILE A 165 -25.74 6.27 4.33
N MET A 166 -26.05 5.65 5.49
CA MET A 166 -25.02 5.25 6.47
C MET A 166 -24.04 4.21 5.92
N PHE A 167 -24.47 3.36 4.99
CA PHE A 167 -23.59 2.43 4.31
C PHE A 167 -22.60 3.17 3.39
N LEU A 168 -23.09 4.10 2.57
CA LEU A 168 -22.25 4.90 1.68
C LEU A 168 -21.26 5.76 2.45
N LEU A 169 -21.70 6.39 3.55
CA LEU A 169 -20.81 7.16 4.43
C LEU A 169 -19.71 6.26 5.03
N GLY A 170 -20.06 5.06 5.50
CA GLY A 170 -19.07 4.12 6.03
C GLY A 170 -18.08 3.62 4.98
N ILE A 171 -18.49 3.46 3.72
CA ILE A 171 -17.57 3.19 2.60
C ILE A 171 -16.67 4.40 2.35
N GLY A 172 -17.22 5.60 2.37
CA GLY A 172 -16.45 6.86 2.21
C GLY A 172 -15.38 7.00 3.28
N GLU A 173 -15.73 6.85 4.56
CA GLU A 173 -14.79 6.88 5.69
C GLU A 173 -13.66 5.86 5.51
N LEU A 174 -13.99 4.64 5.05
CA LEU A 174 -13.02 3.57 4.84
C LEU A 174 -12.06 3.87 3.67
N LEU A 175 -12.56 4.43 2.58
CA LEU A 175 -11.75 4.82 1.42
C LEU A 175 -10.84 6.01 1.73
N GLU A 176 -11.34 6.97 2.50
CA GLU A 176 -10.57 8.13 2.96
C GLU A 176 -9.40 7.67 3.85
N GLU A 177 -9.66 6.81 4.83
CA GLU A 177 -8.63 6.25 5.70
C GLU A 177 -7.59 5.46 4.90
N TRP A 178 -8.03 4.65 3.95
CA TRP A 178 -7.13 3.89 3.07
C TRP A 178 -6.26 4.83 2.22
N THR A 179 -6.87 5.83 1.58
CA THR A 179 -6.15 6.77 0.72
C THR A 179 -5.12 7.57 1.53
N HIS A 180 -5.49 8.03 2.73
CA HIS A 180 -4.57 8.74 3.61
C HIS A 180 -3.37 7.88 3.99
N LYS A 181 -3.59 6.65 4.46
CA LYS A 181 -2.51 5.73 4.83
C LYS A 181 -1.63 5.37 3.64
N LYS A 182 -2.24 5.09 2.49
CA LYS A 182 -1.49 4.79 1.26
C LYS A 182 -0.63 5.97 0.83
N SER A 183 -1.15 7.20 0.88
CA SER A 183 -0.38 8.39 0.51
C SER A 183 0.83 8.60 1.42
N VAL A 184 0.68 8.35 2.73
CA VAL A 184 1.78 8.43 3.68
C VAL A 184 2.83 7.36 3.39
N ASP A 185 2.41 6.11 3.11
CA ASP A 185 3.33 5.02 2.76
C ASP A 185 4.06 5.28 1.43
N ASP A 186 3.35 5.77 0.41
CA ASP A 186 3.93 6.08 -0.89
C ASP A 186 4.95 7.24 -0.78
N LEU A 187 4.64 8.24 0.05
CA LEU A 187 5.57 9.34 0.35
C LEU A 187 6.82 8.83 1.08
N ALA A 188 6.65 8.03 2.14
CA ALA A 188 7.75 7.43 2.88
C ALA A 188 8.64 6.58 1.96
N ARG A 189 8.02 5.80 1.05
CA ARG A 189 8.75 5.02 0.05
C ARG A 189 9.52 5.91 -0.92
N SER A 190 8.91 6.95 -1.46
CA SER A 190 9.59 7.86 -2.40
C SER A 190 10.78 8.56 -1.75
N MET A 191 10.67 8.90 -0.47
CA MET A 191 11.77 9.48 0.30
C MET A 191 12.88 8.48 0.62
N SER A 192 12.55 7.20 0.87
CA SER A 192 13.53 6.17 1.20
C SER A 192 14.24 5.57 -0.01
N LEU A 193 13.61 5.58 -1.19
CA LEU A 193 14.17 4.99 -2.41
C LEU A 193 15.13 5.93 -3.17
N ASN A 194 15.15 7.21 -2.85
CA ASN A 194 15.89 8.22 -3.63
C ASN A 194 17.39 8.32 -3.32
N VAL A 195 17.92 7.56 -2.37
CA VAL A 195 19.34 7.68 -1.99
C VAL A 195 20.04 6.33 -1.92
N SER A 196 20.04 5.61 -3.04
CA SER A 196 20.81 4.35 -3.13
C SER A 196 22.31 4.58 -3.37
N LYS A 197 22.68 5.73 -3.95
CA LYS A 197 24.07 6.08 -4.26
C LYS A 197 24.34 7.54 -3.95
N VAL A 198 25.53 7.80 -3.41
CA VAL A 198 25.99 9.13 -3.03
C VAL A 198 27.38 9.38 -3.57
N TRP A 199 27.73 10.64 -3.82
CA TRP A 199 29.06 11.02 -4.22
C TRP A 199 29.93 11.22 -2.97
N LEU A 200 30.90 10.33 -2.78
CA LEU A 200 31.88 10.41 -1.72
C LEU A 200 33.10 11.20 -2.24
N ARG A 201 33.57 12.21 -1.49
CA ARG A 201 34.78 12.91 -1.78
C ARG A 201 35.95 12.21 -1.06
N THR A 202 36.87 11.65 -1.85
CA THR A 202 38.08 10.99 -1.32
C THR A 202 39.06 12.01 -0.79
N PRO A 203 40.06 11.61 0.04
CA PRO A 203 41.13 12.48 0.50
C PRO A 203 41.93 13.12 -0.65
N GLU A 204 41.94 12.50 -1.84
CA GLU A 204 42.60 12.98 -3.06
C GLU A 204 41.71 13.98 -3.84
N ASN A 205 40.58 14.41 -3.24
CA ASN A 205 39.61 15.35 -3.82
C ASN A 205 38.89 14.82 -5.08
N GLN A 206 38.80 13.50 -5.25
CA GLN A 206 38.03 12.84 -6.31
C GLN A 206 36.66 12.52 -5.83
N GLU A 207 35.66 12.64 -6.71
CA GLU A 207 34.25 12.27 -6.42
C GLU A 207 34.00 10.88 -6.98
N ILE A 208 33.69 9.93 -6.11
CA ILE A 208 33.33 8.57 -6.47
C ILE A 208 31.90 8.27 -6.06
N LEU A 209 31.15 7.60 -6.96
CA LEU A 209 29.78 7.20 -6.69
C LEU A 209 29.76 5.88 -5.90
N VAL A 210 29.38 5.94 -4.64
CA VAL A 210 29.32 4.79 -3.74
C VAL A 210 27.89 4.51 -3.29
N GLU A 211 27.63 3.29 -2.84
CA GLU A 211 26.35 2.97 -2.20
C GLU A 211 26.22 3.69 -0.85
N SER A 212 25.05 4.23 -0.57
CA SER A 212 24.79 4.96 0.69
C SER A 212 25.06 4.12 1.94
N SER A 213 24.95 2.79 1.83
CA SER A 213 25.25 1.83 2.91
C SER A 213 26.76 1.74 3.28
N LYS A 214 27.62 2.27 2.43
CA LYS A 214 29.10 2.24 2.64
C LYS A 214 29.66 3.53 3.23
N ILE A 215 28.79 4.51 3.48
CA ILE A 215 29.18 5.79 4.07
C ILE A 215 29.29 5.65 5.59
N GLU A 216 30.41 6.10 6.12
CA GLU A 216 30.69 6.09 7.56
C GLU A 216 30.66 7.52 8.13
N LYS A 217 30.54 7.59 9.46
CA LYS A 217 30.53 8.87 10.16
C LYS A 217 31.88 9.57 10.03
N GLY A 218 31.88 10.75 9.45
CA GLY A 218 33.05 11.55 9.17
C GLY A 218 33.42 11.62 7.68
N ASP A 219 32.74 10.86 6.83
CA ASP A 219 32.92 10.93 5.38
C ASP A 219 32.37 12.25 4.82
N LYS A 220 33.01 12.74 3.76
CA LYS A 220 32.59 13.94 3.04
C LYS A 220 31.76 13.54 1.83
N VAL A 221 30.47 13.88 1.88
CA VAL A 221 29.52 13.62 0.80
C VAL A 221 29.28 14.88 -0.02
N VAL A 222 29.31 14.75 -1.34
CA VAL A 222 29.01 15.84 -2.26
C VAL A 222 27.57 15.69 -2.74
N VAL A 223 26.79 16.74 -2.57
CA VAL A 223 25.39 16.81 -3.03
C VAL A 223 25.32 17.81 -4.17
N HIS A 224 25.08 17.34 -5.38
CA HIS A 224 24.92 18.19 -6.55
C HIS A 224 23.55 18.87 -6.58
N MET A 225 23.45 20.00 -7.24
CA MET A 225 22.22 20.77 -7.41
C MET A 225 21.08 19.85 -7.97
N GLY A 226 19.91 19.89 -7.31
CA GLY A 226 18.76 19.05 -7.66
C GLY A 226 18.71 17.69 -6.97
N ASN A 227 19.74 17.32 -6.21
CA ASN A 227 19.72 16.10 -5.41
C ASN A 227 19.28 16.36 -3.97
N VAL A 228 18.72 15.33 -3.34
CA VAL A 228 18.32 15.37 -1.93
C VAL A 228 19.53 15.10 -1.06
N ILE A 229 19.65 15.82 0.07
CA ILE A 229 20.68 15.55 1.09
C ILE A 229 20.35 14.20 1.73
N PRO A 230 21.26 13.19 1.62
CA PRO A 230 20.94 11.82 1.98
C PRO A 230 21.11 11.48 3.46
N PHE A 231 21.89 12.28 4.18
CA PHE A 231 22.25 12.03 5.58
C PHE A 231 22.19 13.32 6.40
N ASP A 232 21.99 13.17 7.70
CA ASP A 232 22.20 14.25 8.63
C ASP A 232 23.69 14.54 8.72
N GLY A 233 24.08 15.81 8.59
CA GLY A 233 25.47 16.21 8.56
C GLY A 233 25.67 17.71 8.72
N GLU A 234 26.92 18.13 8.74
CA GLU A 234 27.33 19.52 8.81
C GLU A 234 27.79 19.99 7.41
N VAL A 235 27.32 21.14 6.99
CA VAL A 235 27.72 21.75 5.72
C VAL A 235 29.13 22.29 5.87
N LEU A 236 30.09 21.70 5.12
CA LEU A 236 31.47 22.10 5.15
C LEU A 236 31.79 23.18 4.12
N ASP A 237 31.14 23.11 2.96
CA ASP A 237 31.39 24.01 1.83
C ASP A 237 30.15 24.01 0.91
N GLY A 238 29.85 25.15 0.30
CA GLY A 238 28.76 25.33 -0.64
C GLY A 238 27.62 26.22 -0.13
N ASP A 239 26.80 26.69 -1.08
CA ASP A 239 25.61 27.49 -0.82
C ASP A 239 24.36 26.62 -1.10
N ALA A 240 23.49 26.51 -0.10
CA ALA A 240 22.16 25.90 -0.23
C ALA A 240 21.11 27.00 -0.32
N MET A 241 20.27 26.95 -1.38
CA MET A 241 19.10 27.78 -1.50
C MET A 241 17.86 27.01 -1.07
#